data_5c0c5359049e6e2825665496ee75170d
#
_entry.id   5c0c5359049e6e2825665496ee75170d
#
_cell.length_a   1.000
_cell.length_b   1.000
_cell.length_c   1.000
_cell.angle_alpha   90.00
_cell.angle_beta   90.00
_cell.angle_gamma   90.00
#
_symmetry.space_group_name_H-M   'P 1'
#
loop_
_entity.id
_entity.type
_entity.pdbx_description
1 polymer ?
#
loop_
_entity_poly.entity_id
_entity_poly.type
_entity_poly.pdbx_seq_one_letter_code
_entity_poly.pdbx_strand_id
1 'polypeptide(L)'
;YLPLIGDNLAKQIGVVGEDKRTDLMGLLLLVSPPGYGKTTLMEYIANRLGVIFMKINGPAIGHAVTSLDPEEAPNAGAREEVQKLNLALEMGDNVMIYLDDIQHCNPEFLQKFISLCDAQRKIEGVYKGQTRTYDLRGRKVCVVMAGNPYTESGEKFQIPDMLANRADIYNLGEIIGDTGDVFEMSYIENCLTSNPVLGKLASRSQKDVYEIIKIAQTDSREGIEFESSYSMEEVNEMVGTMKKLLRVRDVVLDVNREYIHSAAQDDDYR
;
A
#
# COMPACT_ATOMS: atom_id res chain seq x y z
N TYR A 1 12.14 -2.33 -8.49
CA TYR A 1 10.88 -1.55 -8.50
C TYR A 1 10.88 -0.40 -7.50
N LEU A 2 11.45 -0.55 -6.30
CA LEU A 2 11.64 0.57 -5.38
C LEU A 2 12.30 1.79 -6.04
N PRO A 3 13.36 1.64 -6.87
CA PRO A 3 13.92 2.75 -7.62
C PRO A 3 12.91 3.42 -8.56
N LEU A 4 12.12 2.64 -9.31
CA LEU A 4 11.13 3.19 -10.26
C LEU A 4 10.00 3.95 -9.57
N ILE A 5 9.47 3.40 -8.46
CA ILE A 5 8.47 4.09 -7.64
C ILE A 5 9.07 5.37 -7.05
N GLY A 6 10.30 5.29 -6.52
CA GLY A 6 11.03 6.43 -6.00
C GLY A 6 11.27 7.50 -7.05
N ASP A 7 11.64 7.11 -8.27
CA ASP A 7 11.83 8.02 -9.40
C ASP A 7 10.54 8.72 -9.80
N ASN A 8 9.41 7.99 -9.87
CA ASN A 8 8.10 8.60 -10.14
C ASN A 8 7.75 9.65 -9.07
N LEU A 9 7.81 9.28 -7.80
CA LEU A 9 7.51 10.18 -6.71
C LEU A 9 8.46 11.37 -6.64
N ALA A 10 9.76 11.15 -6.87
CA ALA A 10 10.75 12.22 -6.94
C ALA A 10 10.45 13.20 -8.09
N LYS A 11 9.99 12.69 -9.23
CA LYS A 11 9.52 13.51 -10.35
C LYS A 11 8.28 14.33 -9.99
N GLN A 12 7.29 13.71 -9.33
CA GLN A 12 6.08 14.42 -8.88
C GLN A 12 6.41 15.61 -7.95
N ILE A 13 7.36 15.44 -7.04
CA ILE A 13 7.76 16.49 -6.07
C ILE A 13 8.85 17.44 -6.59
N GLY A 14 9.30 17.27 -7.85
CA GLY A 14 10.24 18.19 -8.48
C GLY A 14 11.69 18.08 -7.98
N VAL A 15 12.08 16.95 -7.37
CA VAL A 15 13.46 16.73 -6.87
C VAL A 15 14.43 16.37 -7.99
N VAL A 16 13.93 15.79 -9.09
CA VAL A 16 14.74 15.39 -10.26
C VAL A 16 14.55 16.42 -11.37
N GLY A 17 15.62 17.15 -11.64
CA GLY A 17 15.86 18.22 -12.57
C GLY A 17 14.96 18.43 -13.79
N GLU A 18 15.17 19.54 -14.44
CA GLU A 18 14.47 20.13 -15.60
C GLU A 18 14.30 19.22 -16.84
N ASP A 19 14.06 17.92 -16.65
CA ASP A 19 13.71 17.07 -17.79
C ASP A 19 12.29 17.46 -18.22
N LYS A 20 12.22 18.30 -19.24
CA LYS A 20 11.01 18.85 -19.86
C LYS A 20 10.18 17.79 -20.62
N ARG A 21 10.28 16.51 -20.21
CA ARG A 21 9.49 15.47 -20.82
C ARG A 21 8.07 15.58 -20.34
N THR A 22 7.15 15.67 -21.29
CA THR A 22 5.70 15.60 -21.13
C THR A 22 5.21 14.28 -20.54
N ASP A 23 6.12 13.33 -20.26
CA ASP A 23 5.86 11.97 -19.81
C ASP A 23 5.88 11.84 -18.29
N LEU A 24 5.85 12.95 -17.56
CA LEU A 24 5.76 12.93 -16.10
C LEU A 24 4.31 12.64 -15.71
N MET A 25 4.01 11.37 -15.54
CA MET A 25 2.76 10.96 -14.92
C MET A 25 2.70 11.56 -13.51
N GLY A 26 1.69 12.36 -13.25
CA GLY A 26 1.49 13.03 -11.96
C GLY A 26 0.79 12.14 -10.93
N LEU A 27 0.66 10.85 -11.21
CA LEU A 27 -0.10 9.89 -10.42
C LEU A 27 0.58 8.52 -10.44
N LEU A 28 0.69 7.92 -9.26
CA LEU A 28 1.14 6.56 -9.06
C LEU A 28 -0.03 5.67 -8.66
N LEU A 29 -0.20 4.55 -9.34
CA LEU A 29 -1.22 3.56 -9.03
C LEU A 29 -0.58 2.23 -8.64
N LEU A 30 -0.85 1.77 -7.42
CA LEU A 30 -0.37 0.52 -6.87
C LEU A 30 -1.50 -0.51 -6.86
N VAL A 31 -1.32 -1.62 -7.55
CA VAL A 31 -2.29 -2.71 -7.58
C VAL A 31 -1.65 -3.97 -7.00
N SER A 32 -2.28 -4.58 -6.03
CA SER A 32 -1.88 -5.89 -5.51
C SER A 32 -2.96 -6.48 -4.63
N PRO A 33 -2.92 -7.78 -4.36
CA PRO A 33 -3.74 -8.40 -3.33
C PRO A 33 -3.60 -7.72 -1.95
N PRO A 34 -4.56 -7.91 -1.04
CA PRO A 34 -4.45 -7.48 0.34
C PRO A 34 -3.19 -8.05 1.02
N GLY A 35 -2.62 -7.32 1.97
CA GLY A 35 -1.47 -7.79 2.76
C GLY A 35 -0.10 -7.64 2.10
N TYR A 36 0.00 -7.12 0.88
CA TYR A 36 1.26 -6.90 0.16
C TYR A 36 2.02 -5.63 0.60
N GLY A 37 1.60 -5.00 1.68
CA GLY A 37 2.32 -3.88 2.29
C GLY A 37 2.25 -2.57 1.52
N LYS A 38 1.27 -2.35 0.63
CA LYS A 38 1.11 -1.08 -0.12
C LYS A 38 1.20 0.15 0.78
N THR A 39 0.39 0.17 1.83
CA THR A 39 0.35 1.29 2.77
C THR A 39 1.67 1.48 3.50
N THR A 40 2.24 0.41 4.06
CA THR A 40 3.52 0.43 4.79
C THR A 40 4.66 0.92 3.90
N LEU A 41 4.69 0.48 2.62
CA LEU A 41 5.67 0.93 1.64
C LEU A 41 5.57 2.45 1.41
N MET A 42 4.35 2.96 1.25
CA MET A 42 4.15 4.40 0.99
C MET A 42 4.43 5.25 2.22
N GLU A 43 4.08 4.79 3.42
CA GLU A 43 4.46 5.45 4.68
C GLU A 43 5.98 5.53 4.84
N TYR A 44 6.68 4.43 4.56
CA TYR A 44 8.14 4.40 4.59
C TYR A 44 8.74 5.40 3.59
N ILE A 45 8.26 5.40 2.34
CA ILE A 45 8.75 6.31 1.31
C ILE A 45 8.45 7.78 1.68
N ALA A 46 7.23 8.08 2.15
CA ALA A 46 6.87 9.42 2.59
C ALA A 46 7.79 9.93 3.70
N ASN A 47 8.10 9.08 4.67
CA ASN A 47 9.07 9.38 5.73
C ASN A 47 10.46 9.67 5.16
N ARG A 48 10.95 8.85 4.21
CA ARG A 48 12.26 9.04 3.57
C ARG A 48 12.35 10.30 2.71
N LEU A 49 11.25 10.70 2.08
CA LEU A 49 11.14 11.94 1.31
C LEU A 49 10.92 13.17 2.19
N GLY A 50 10.64 13.00 3.47
CA GLY A 50 10.33 14.08 4.40
C GLY A 50 9.01 14.79 4.09
N VAL A 51 8.02 14.07 3.53
CA VAL A 51 6.69 14.61 3.23
C VAL A 51 5.66 14.09 4.23
N ILE A 52 4.61 14.88 4.45
CA ILE A 52 3.49 14.50 5.31
C ILE A 52 2.67 13.43 4.57
N PHE A 53 2.46 12.28 5.22
CA PHE A 53 1.62 11.21 4.69
C PHE A 53 0.16 11.45 5.06
N MET A 54 -0.69 11.72 4.07
CA MET A 54 -2.12 11.95 4.23
C MET A 54 -2.89 10.77 3.66
N LYS A 55 -3.27 9.83 4.54
CA LYS A 55 -4.06 8.66 4.15
C LYS A 55 -5.54 9.02 4.06
N ILE A 56 -6.15 8.71 2.91
CA ILE A 56 -7.57 8.85 2.59
C ILE A 56 -8.15 7.43 2.45
N ASN A 57 -9.22 7.15 3.18
CA ASN A 57 -9.83 5.83 3.25
C ASN A 57 -10.92 5.68 2.17
N GLY A 58 -10.65 4.91 1.12
CA GLY A 58 -11.58 4.65 0.02
C GLY A 58 -12.91 4.02 0.46
N PRO A 59 -12.92 2.98 1.31
CA PRO A 59 -14.16 2.42 1.87
C PRO A 59 -15.04 3.43 2.59
N ALA A 60 -14.46 4.40 3.31
CA ALA A 60 -15.23 5.44 3.99
C ALA A 60 -15.80 6.47 3.01
N ILE A 61 -15.08 6.79 1.92
CA ILE A 61 -15.60 7.62 0.83
C ILE A 61 -16.78 6.91 0.17
N GLY A 62 -16.60 5.65 -0.24
CA GLY A 62 -17.63 4.83 -0.86
C GLY A 62 -18.03 5.27 -2.27
N HIS A 63 -18.91 4.47 -2.90
CA HIS A 63 -19.36 4.70 -4.28
C HIS A 63 -20.33 5.86 -4.46
N ALA A 64 -20.91 6.39 -3.38
CA ALA A 64 -21.87 7.49 -3.46
C ALA A 64 -21.22 8.88 -3.62
N VAL A 65 -19.91 8.99 -3.34
CA VAL A 65 -19.19 10.26 -3.49
C VAL A 65 -18.66 10.39 -4.92
N THR A 66 -19.07 11.45 -5.60
CA THR A 66 -18.65 11.79 -6.98
C THR A 66 -17.93 13.13 -7.05
N SER A 67 -18.00 13.92 -5.98
CA SER A 67 -17.50 15.29 -5.90
C SER A 67 -16.41 15.44 -4.84
N LEU A 68 -15.60 16.48 -4.97
CA LEU A 68 -14.64 16.91 -3.94
C LEU A 68 -15.27 17.92 -2.94
N ASP A 69 -16.57 18.15 -3.03
CA ASP A 69 -17.28 18.97 -2.05
C ASP A 69 -17.69 18.14 -0.83
N PRO A 70 -17.17 18.43 0.38
CA PRO A 70 -17.55 17.72 1.59
C PRO A 70 -19.04 17.81 1.93
N GLU A 71 -19.72 18.88 1.51
CA GLU A 71 -21.15 19.06 1.81
C GLU A 71 -22.05 18.15 0.94
N GLU A 72 -21.55 17.66 -0.19
CA GLU A 72 -22.23 16.67 -1.03
C GLU A 72 -22.02 15.22 -0.53
N ALA A 73 -21.20 15.01 0.48
CA ALA A 73 -20.93 13.69 1.01
C ALA A 73 -22.15 13.08 1.73
N PRO A 74 -22.49 11.80 1.49
CA PRO A 74 -23.72 11.16 1.98
C PRO A 74 -23.75 10.93 3.49
N ASN A 75 -22.61 10.90 4.15
CA ASN A 75 -22.48 10.63 5.58
C ASN A 75 -21.24 11.33 6.18
N ALA A 76 -21.15 11.31 7.51
CA ALA A 76 -20.08 11.98 8.24
C ALA A 76 -18.68 11.39 7.92
N GLY A 77 -18.56 10.07 7.77
CA GLY A 77 -17.29 9.42 7.46
C GLY A 77 -16.77 9.82 6.08
N ALA A 78 -17.63 9.80 5.07
CA ALA A 78 -17.28 10.27 3.72
C ALA A 78 -16.90 11.75 3.72
N ARG A 79 -17.66 12.57 4.45
CA ARG A 79 -17.37 14.00 4.60
C ARG A 79 -15.99 14.24 5.21
N GLU A 80 -15.63 13.52 6.25
CA GLU A 80 -14.34 13.62 6.91
C GLU A 80 -13.18 13.28 5.97
N GLU A 81 -13.32 12.22 5.16
CA GLU A 81 -12.29 11.82 4.20
C GLU A 81 -12.14 12.85 3.07
N VAL A 82 -13.25 13.39 2.56
CA VAL A 82 -13.21 14.46 1.55
C VAL A 82 -12.62 15.75 2.14
N GLN A 83 -12.90 16.08 3.42
CA GLN A 83 -12.28 17.20 4.11
C GLN A 83 -10.76 17.01 4.29
N LYS A 84 -10.30 15.80 4.65
CA LYS A 84 -8.87 15.48 4.73
C LYS A 84 -8.18 15.65 3.37
N LEU A 85 -8.82 15.19 2.31
CA LEU A 85 -8.31 15.37 0.95
C LEU A 85 -8.17 16.85 0.60
N ASN A 86 -9.21 17.65 0.82
CA ASN A 86 -9.17 19.09 0.57
C ASN A 86 -8.15 19.82 1.47
N LEU A 87 -7.95 19.36 2.71
CA LEU A 87 -6.90 19.88 3.57
C LEU A 87 -5.51 19.61 2.98
N ALA A 88 -5.26 18.40 2.45
CA ALA A 88 -3.99 18.08 1.80
C ALA A 88 -3.74 18.95 0.56
N LEU A 89 -4.77 19.22 -0.23
CA LEU A 89 -4.70 20.14 -1.38
C LEU A 89 -4.44 21.59 -0.94
N GLU A 90 -5.06 22.03 0.16
CA GLU A 90 -4.86 23.37 0.73
C GLU A 90 -3.45 23.56 1.32
N MET A 91 -2.87 22.51 1.91
CA MET A 91 -1.46 22.52 2.33
C MET A 91 -0.55 22.79 1.14
N GLY A 92 -0.86 22.18 -0.01
CA GLY A 92 -0.29 22.51 -1.30
C GLY A 92 1.22 22.30 -1.45
N ASP A 93 1.89 21.78 -0.41
CA ASP A 93 3.32 21.50 -0.42
C ASP A 93 3.69 20.46 0.65
N ASN A 94 4.77 19.71 0.43
CA ASN A 94 5.29 18.69 1.35
C ASN A 94 4.28 17.62 1.78
N VAL A 95 3.39 17.20 0.89
CA VAL A 95 2.36 16.21 1.21
C VAL A 95 2.30 15.08 0.19
N MET A 96 2.16 13.85 0.69
CA MET A 96 1.77 12.68 -0.09
C MET A 96 0.31 12.37 0.23
N ILE A 97 -0.54 12.50 -0.78
CA ILE A 97 -1.95 12.10 -0.73
C ILE A 97 -2.00 10.63 -1.13
N TYR A 98 -2.38 9.77 -0.20
CA TYR A 98 -2.49 8.33 -0.42
C TYR A 98 -3.95 7.89 -0.31
N LEU A 99 -4.56 7.54 -1.46
CA LEU A 99 -5.90 6.98 -1.52
C LEU A 99 -5.80 5.46 -1.40
N ASP A 100 -6.28 4.93 -0.30
CA ASP A 100 -6.27 3.50 -0.01
C ASP A 100 -7.57 2.83 -0.44
N ASP A 101 -7.47 1.59 -0.93
CA ASP A 101 -8.60 0.76 -1.33
C ASP A 101 -9.58 1.44 -2.31
N ILE A 102 -9.03 1.99 -3.40
CA ILE A 102 -9.78 2.77 -4.41
C ILE A 102 -10.87 1.97 -5.13
N GLN A 103 -10.86 0.63 -5.06
CA GLN A 103 -11.92 -0.22 -5.61
C GLN A 103 -13.29 0.03 -4.95
N HIS A 104 -13.33 0.72 -3.81
CA HIS A 104 -14.55 1.13 -3.13
C HIS A 104 -15.01 2.56 -3.49
N CYS A 105 -14.20 3.29 -4.27
CA CYS A 105 -14.53 4.64 -4.70
C CYS A 105 -15.36 4.66 -5.98
N ASN A 106 -16.12 5.73 -6.17
CA ASN A 106 -16.81 5.96 -7.44
C ASN A 106 -15.80 6.29 -8.56
N PRO A 107 -15.93 5.70 -9.75
CA PRO A 107 -15.09 6.04 -10.89
C PRO A 107 -15.05 7.54 -11.24
N GLU A 108 -16.18 8.26 -11.11
CA GLU A 108 -16.23 9.71 -11.35
C GLU A 108 -15.38 10.49 -10.34
N PHE A 109 -15.37 10.06 -9.08
CA PHE A 109 -14.50 10.65 -8.06
C PHE A 109 -13.02 10.45 -8.41
N LEU A 110 -12.62 9.25 -8.83
CA LEU A 110 -11.25 8.96 -9.25
C LEU A 110 -10.83 9.76 -10.49
N GLN A 111 -11.77 10.01 -11.43
CA GLN A 111 -11.51 10.82 -12.63
C GLN A 111 -11.16 12.28 -12.31
N LYS A 112 -11.54 12.83 -11.15
CA LYS A 112 -11.15 14.20 -10.75
C LYS A 112 -9.63 14.38 -10.68
N PHE A 113 -8.88 13.29 -10.43
CA PHE A 113 -7.43 13.31 -10.35
C PHE A 113 -6.72 13.26 -11.71
N ILE A 114 -7.44 13.03 -12.81
CA ILE A 114 -6.86 13.00 -14.16
C ILE A 114 -6.16 14.32 -14.50
N SER A 115 -6.72 15.44 -14.04
CA SER A 115 -6.15 16.77 -14.25
C SER A 115 -4.76 16.95 -13.61
N LEU A 116 -4.39 16.10 -12.64
CA LEU A 116 -3.05 16.08 -12.05
C LEU A 116 -2.04 15.32 -12.90
N CYS A 117 -2.51 14.46 -13.81
CA CYS A 117 -1.67 13.75 -14.77
C CYS A 117 -1.25 14.60 -15.96
N ASP A 118 -1.95 15.72 -16.18
CA ASP A 118 -1.62 16.65 -17.26
C ASP A 118 -0.51 17.61 -16.84
N ALA A 119 0.18 18.20 -17.83
CA ALA A 119 1.24 19.19 -17.59
C ALA A 119 0.77 20.41 -16.77
N GLN A 120 -0.53 20.66 -16.72
CA GLN A 120 -1.09 21.75 -15.93
C GLN A 120 -1.09 21.46 -14.43
N ARG A 121 -1.14 20.20 -14.01
CA ARG A 121 -1.17 19.76 -12.61
C ARG A 121 -2.10 20.59 -11.72
N LYS A 122 -3.34 20.79 -12.19
CA LYS A 122 -4.36 21.54 -11.47
C LYS A 122 -5.51 20.64 -11.07
N ILE A 123 -6.05 20.86 -9.89
CA ILE A 123 -7.24 20.19 -9.40
C ILE A 123 -8.15 21.18 -8.70
N GLU A 124 -9.46 21.02 -8.89
CA GLU A 124 -10.45 21.78 -8.13
C GLU A 124 -10.83 21.04 -6.87
N GLY A 125 -11.02 21.77 -5.78
CA GLY A 125 -11.50 21.24 -4.52
C GLY A 125 -12.31 22.29 -3.75
N VAL A 126 -12.87 21.88 -2.61
CA VAL A 126 -13.70 22.77 -1.78
C VAL A 126 -13.15 22.81 -0.37
N TYR A 127 -12.64 23.97 0.03
CA TYR A 127 -12.10 24.17 1.38
C TYR A 127 -12.88 25.26 2.11
N LYS A 128 -13.42 24.91 3.28
CA LYS A 128 -14.28 25.79 4.10
C LYS A 128 -15.43 26.41 3.29
N GLY A 129 -16.11 25.61 2.48
CA GLY A 129 -17.25 26.02 1.66
C GLY A 129 -16.91 26.89 0.45
N GLN A 130 -15.63 27.03 0.11
CA GLN A 130 -15.18 27.78 -1.06
C GLN A 130 -14.50 26.88 -2.07
N THR A 131 -14.99 26.89 -3.30
CA THR A 131 -14.33 26.21 -4.43
C THR A 131 -13.00 26.88 -4.74
N ARG A 132 -11.95 26.09 -4.87
CA ARG A 132 -10.59 26.57 -5.18
C ARG A 132 -9.98 25.69 -6.25
N THR A 133 -9.20 26.30 -7.13
CA THR A 133 -8.32 25.60 -8.07
C THR A 133 -6.91 25.61 -7.50
N TYR A 134 -6.39 24.41 -7.23
CA TYR A 134 -5.03 24.22 -6.73
C TYR A 134 -4.09 23.96 -7.89
N ASP A 135 -3.06 24.80 -8.03
CA ASP A 135 -1.97 24.63 -8.98
C ASP A 135 -0.79 23.98 -8.25
N LEU A 136 -0.53 22.70 -8.56
CA LEU A 136 0.48 21.90 -7.92
C LEU A 136 1.82 21.85 -8.70
N ARG A 137 1.98 22.68 -9.72
CA ARG A 137 3.25 22.79 -10.46
C ARG A 137 4.34 23.34 -9.56
N GLY A 138 5.50 22.67 -9.54
CA GLY A 138 6.62 23.06 -8.68
C GLY A 138 6.39 22.90 -7.18
N ARG A 139 5.29 22.24 -6.79
CA ARG A 139 4.98 21.91 -5.41
C ARG A 139 5.37 20.48 -5.09
N LYS A 140 5.82 20.24 -3.87
CA LYS A 140 6.16 18.90 -3.38
C LYS A 140 4.88 18.15 -2.97
N VAL A 141 4.02 17.90 -3.94
CA VAL A 141 2.78 17.12 -3.75
C VAL A 141 2.82 15.90 -4.65
N CYS A 142 2.69 14.73 -4.07
CA CYS A 142 2.52 13.50 -4.81
C CYS A 142 1.18 12.84 -4.47
N VAL A 143 0.59 12.21 -5.47
CA VAL A 143 -0.66 11.46 -5.34
C VAL A 143 -0.38 10.01 -5.67
N VAL A 144 -0.77 9.15 -4.74
CA VAL A 144 -0.67 7.71 -4.86
C VAL A 144 -2.05 7.11 -4.64
N MET A 145 -2.48 6.25 -5.52
CA MET A 145 -3.68 5.45 -5.38
C MET A 145 -3.30 4.00 -5.18
N ALA A 146 -3.97 3.31 -4.27
CA ALA A 146 -3.76 1.90 -4.04
C ALA A 146 -5.09 1.15 -4.09
N GLY A 147 -5.10 0.02 -4.78
CA GLY A 147 -6.30 -0.79 -4.92
C GLY A 147 -5.98 -2.28 -5.00
N ASN A 148 -7.02 -3.06 -4.77
CA ASN A 148 -7.00 -4.50 -4.99
C ASN A 148 -7.53 -4.79 -6.39
N PRO A 149 -7.05 -5.85 -7.07
CA PRO A 149 -7.51 -6.19 -8.42
C PRO A 149 -8.98 -6.64 -8.47
N TYR A 150 -9.56 -7.01 -7.32
CA TYR A 150 -10.96 -7.43 -7.23
C TYR A 150 -11.71 -6.62 -6.17
N THR A 151 -13.02 -6.45 -6.43
CA THR A 151 -13.98 -5.93 -5.45
C THR A 151 -14.35 -7.01 -4.43
N GLU A 152 -15.06 -6.65 -3.37
CA GLU A 152 -15.58 -7.62 -2.38
C GLU A 152 -16.58 -8.63 -3.00
N SER A 153 -17.26 -8.25 -4.08
CA SER A 153 -18.14 -9.15 -4.84
C SER A 153 -17.39 -10.15 -5.71
N GLY A 154 -16.06 -10.07 -5.78
CA GLY A 154 -15.24 -10.92 -6.64
C GLY A 154 -15.14 -10.44 -8.09
N GLU A 155 -15.78 -9.32 -8.44
CA GLU A 155 -15.66 -8.72 -9.75
C GLU A 155 -14.31 -8.01 -9.91
N LYS A 156 -13.74 -8.04 -11.11
CA LYS A 156 -12.51 -7.32 -11.42
C LYS A 156 -12.73 -5.82 -11.27
N PHE A 157 -11.87 -5.19 -10.48
CA PHE A 157 -11.90 -3.74 -10.35
C PHE A 157 -11.43 -3.10 -11.65
N GLN A 158 -12.34 -2.37 -12.30
CA GLN A 158 -12.03 -1.63 -13.51
C GLN A 158 -11.58 -0.22 -13.15
N ILE A 159 -10.30 0.04 -13.35
CA ILE A 159 -9.74 1.39 -13.27
C ILE A 159 -10.28 2.16 -14.49
N PRO A 160 -10.81 3.40 -14.31
CA PRO A 160 -11.23 4.21 -15.45
C PRO A 160 -10.12 4.31 -16.50
N ASP A 161 -10.40 3.97 -17.76
CA ASP A 161 -9.42 3.93 -18.86
C ASP A 161 -8.60 5.21 -18.98
N MET A 162 -9.26 6.36 -18.83
CA MET A 162 -8.59 7.66 -18.88
C MET A 162 -7.58 7.87 -17.76
N LEU A 163 -7.79 7.25 -16.61
CA LEU A 163 -6.86 7.27 -15.47
C LEU A 163 -5.74 6.25 -15.70
N ALA A 164 -6.09 5.04 -16.12
CA ALA A 164 -5.14 3.95 -16.38
C ALA A 164 -4.11 4.34 -17.45
N ASN A 165 -4.54 5.04 -18.51
CA ASN A 165 -3.67 5.50 -19.59
C ASN A 165 -2.72 6.65 -19.21
N ARG A 166 -2.90 7.26 -18.04
CA ARG A 166 -2.14 8.45 -17.61
C ARG A 166 -1.43 8.27 -16.27
N ALA A 167 -1.71 7.20 -15.54
CA ALA A 167 -1.03 6.85 -14.31
C ALA A 167 0.12 5.87 -14.57
N ASP A 168 1.16 5.94 -13.77
CA ASP A 168 2.16 4.88 -13.71
C ASP A 168 1.59 3.76 -12.82
N ILE A 169 1.30 2.61 -13.43
CA ILE A 169 0.69 1.47 -12.76
C ILE A 169 1.76 0.44 -12.39
N TYR A 170 1.81 0.08 -11.13
CA TYR A 170 2.67 -0.98 -10.61
C TYR A 170 1.84 -2.08 -9.98
N ASN A 171 1.92 -3.27 -10.54
CA ASN A 171 1.38 -4.48 -9.94
C ASN A 171 2.41 -5.08 -8.98
N LEU A 172 2.21 -4.89 -7.67
CA LEU A 172 3.13 -5.41 -6.66
C LEU A 172 3.07 -6.94 -6.54
N GLY A 173 2.00 -7.58 -7.00
CA GLY A 173 1.88 -9.03 -7.03
C GLY A 173 2.87 -9.70 -7.98
N GLU A 174 3.18 -9.06 -9.12
CA GLU A 174 4.17 -9.55 -10.09
C GLU A 174 5.62 -9.32 -9.64
N ILE A 175 5.81 -8.40 -8.70
CA ILE A 175 7.13 -8.00 -8.20
C ILE A 175 7.76 -9.10 -7.33
N ILE A 176 6.96 -9.97 -6.73
CA ILE A 176 7.46 -11.00 -5.81
C ILE A 176 8.39 -11.97 -6.53
N GLY A 177 8.12 -12.36 -7.78
CA GLY A 177 9.01 -13.15 -8.62
C GLY A 177 10.03 -14.00 -7.83
N ASP A 178 11.32 -13.75 -8.06
CA ASP A 178 12.42 -14.46 -7.40
C ASP A 178 12.66 -14.07 -5.92
N THR A 179 11.89 -13.13 -5.36
CA THR A 179 12.01 -12.66 -3.96
C THR A 179 10.96 -13.26 -3.02
N GLY A 180 10.32 -14.36 -3.43
CA GLY A 180 9.29 -15.05 -2.64
C GLY A 180 9.73 -15.35 -1.20
N ASP A 181 10.96 -15.86 -1.02
CA ASP A 181 11.51 -16.21 0.30
C ASP A 181 11.60 -15.01 1.25
N VAL A 182 11.99 -13.84 0.72
CA VAL A 182 12.08 -12.59 1.51
C VAL A 182 10.68 -12.14 1.94
N PHE A 183 9.70 -12.29 1.05
CA PHE A 183 8.31 -11.95 1.33
C PHE A 183 7.70 -12.90 2.37
N GLU A 184 8.00 -14.20 2.28
CA GLU A 184 7.60 -15.20 3.27
C GLU A 184 8.12 -14.89 4.66
N MET A 185 9.38 -14.44 4.76
CA MET A 185 9.98 -14.03 6.02
C MET A 185 9.33 -12.76 6.59
N SER A 186 9.05 -11.77 5.76
CA SER A 186 8.36 -10.54 6.17
C SER A 186 6.99 -10.82 6.80
N TYR A 187 6.27 -11.83 6.32
CA TYR A 187 5.00 -12.25 6.90
C TYR A 187 5.15 -12.74 8.33
N ILE A 188 6.21 -13.50 8.60
CA ILE A 188 6.53 -13.98 9.95
C ILE A 188 6.93 -12.80 10.84
N GLU A 189 7.82 -11.94 10.38
CA GLU A 189 8.31 -10.77 11.13
C GLU A 189 7.16 -9.85 11.57
N ASN A 190 6.20 -9.59 10.70
CA ASN A 190 5.02 -8.79 11.03
C ASN A 190 4.13 -9.43 12.12
N CYS A 191 4.11 -10.76 12.21
CA CYS A 191 3.33 -11.46 13.21
C CYS A 191 4.05 -11.60 14.57
N LEU A 192 5.39 -11.49 14.60
CA LEU A 192 6.17 -11.70 15.82
C LEU A 192 5.81 -10.70 16.92
N THR A 193 5.73 -9.42 16.57
CA THR A 193 5.50 -8.34 17.54
C THR A 193 4.09 -8.35 18.13
N SER A 194 3.13 -8.90 17.39
CA SER A 194 1.71 -9.00 17.81
C SER A 194 1.43 -10.24 18.66
N ASN A 195 2.35 -11.20 18.71
CA ASN A 195 2.17 -12.46 19.44
C ASN A 195 2.88 -12.39 20.81
N PRO A 196 2.17 -12.65 21.93
CA PRO A 196 2.75 -12.52 23.27
C PRO A 196 3.88 -13.51 23.56
N VAL A 197 3.92 -14.68 22.89
CA VAL A 197 4.98 -15.69 23.04
C VAL A 197 6.21 -15.29 22.20
N LEU A 198 5.98 -14.92 20.93
CA LEU A 198 7.05 -14.62 19.98
C LEU A 198 7.57 -13.17 20.09
N GLY A 199 6.78 -12.25 20.65
CA GLY A 199 7.19 -10.86 20.85
C GLY A 199 8.40 -10.73 21.76
N LYS A 200 8.53 -11.60 22.76
CA LYS A 200 9.71 -11.67 23.63
C LYS A 200 10.98 -12.10 22.86
N LEU A 201 10.82 -13.02 21.90
CA LEU A 201 11.90 -13.49 21.03
C LEU A 201 12.36 -12.37 20.10
N ALA A 202 11.43 -11.70 19.42
CA ALA A 202 11.72 -10.61 18.49
C ALA A 202 12.46 -9.42 19.16
N SER A 203 12.19 -9.17 20.45
CA SER A 203 12.84 -8.08 21.21
C SER A 203 14.24 -8.42 21.71
N ARG A 204 14.65 -9.70 21.71
CA ARG A 204 15.94 -10.14 22.25
C ARG A 204 17.01 -10.28 21.18
N SER A 205 16.75 -11.10 20.15
CA SER A 205 17.72 -11.36 19.09
C SER A 205 17.02 -11.79 17.80
N GLN A 206 17.38 -11.14 16.70
CA GLN A 206 16.92 -11.53 15.36
C GLN A 206 17.48 -12.90 14.95
N LYS A 207 18.71 -13.24 15.37
CA LYS A 207 19.31 -14.56 15.11
C LYS A 207 18.48 -15.67 15.76
N ASP A 208 18.05 -15.47 17.01
CA ASP A 208 17.25 -16.44 17.73
C ASP A 208 15.90 -16.69 17.08
N VAL A 209 15.32 -15.67 16.40
CA VAL A 209 14.11 -15.84 15.58
C VAL A 209 14.35 -16.83 14.45
N TYR A 210 15.45 -16.68 13.72
CA TYR A 210 15.80 -17.60 12.62
C TYR A 210 16.06 -19.02 13.12
N GLU A 211 16.71 -19.17 14.27
CA GLU A 211 16.94 -20.49 14.87
C GLU A 211 15.62 -21.17 15.31
N ILE A 212 14.67 -20.44 15.87
CA ILE A 212 13.33 -20.97 16.19
C ILE A 212 12.56 -21.36 14.93
N ILE A 213 12.65 -20.56 13.84
CA ILE A 213 12.04 -20.90 12.55
C ILE A 213 12.65 -22.20 12.02
N LYS A 214 13.97 -22.33 12.06
CA LYS A 214 14.68 -23.52 11.59
C LYS A 214 14.25 -24.77 12.36
N ILE A 215 14.17 -24.70 13.70
CA ILE A 215 13.64 -25.81 14.51
C ILE A 215 12.20 -26.14 14.12
N ALA A 216 11.36 -25.12 13.93
CA ALA A 216 9.95 -25.31 13.59
C ALA A 216 9.74 -25.96 12.21
N GLN A 217 10.65 -25.72 11.25
CA GLN A 217 10.62 -26.30 9.92
C GLN A 217 11.23 -27.71 9.85
N THR A 218 12.34 -27.96 10.56
CA THR A 218 13.13 -29.19 10.44
C THR A 218 12.84 -30.22 11.51
N ASP A 219 12.16 -29.85 12.59
CA ASP A 219 12.00 -30.66 13.81
C ASP A 219 13.36 -31.07 14.47
N SER A 220 14.45 -30.48 14.04
CA SER A 220 15.80 -30.77 14.54
C SER A 220 16.37 -29.59 15.31
N ARG A 221 17.15 -29.91 16.36
CA ARG A 221 17.90 -28.93 17.16
C ARG A 221 19.40 -29.00 16.91
N GLU A 222 19.84 -29.81 15.96
CA GLU A 222 21.26 -29.94 15.64
C GLU A 222 21.81 -28.64 15.07
N GLY A 223 22.93 -28.18 15.63
CA GLY A 223 23.62 -26.98 15.19
C GLY A 223 22.89 -25.67 15.50
N ILE A 224 21.96 -25.67 16.46
CA ILE A 224 21.25 -24.48 16.92
C ILE A 224 22.01 -23.83 18.07
N GLU A 225 22.33 -22.54 17.89
CA GLU A 225 23.01 -21.74 18.94
C GLU A 225 22.23 -20.43 19.14
N PHE A 226 21.57 -20.34 20.29
CA PHE A 226 20.88 -19.12 20.72
C PHE A 226 21.86 -18.10 21.29
N GLU A 227 21.65 -16.82 20.96
CA GLU A 227 22.37 -15.70 21.58
C GLU A 227 21.85 -15.39 22.98
N SER A 228 20.57 -15.64 23.22
CA SER A 228 19.90 -15.42 24.49
C SER A 228 19.68 -16.76 25.23
N SER A 229 19.55 -16.69 26.55
CA SER A 229 19.21 -17.85 27.35
C SER A 229 17.69 -18.06 27.39
N TYR A 230 17.26 -19.27 27.06
CA TYR A 230 15.87 -19.71 27.13
C TYR A 230 15.76 -21.03 27.91
N SER A 231 14.68 -21.18 28.64
CA SER A 231 14.34 -22.50 29.22
C SER A 231 13.85 -23.44 28.12
N MET A 232 13.92 -24.75 28.37
CA MET A 232 13.38 -25.75 27.44
C MET A 232 11.89 -25.61 27.23
N GLU A 233 11.14 -25.15 28.23
CA GLU A 233 9.70 -24.87 28.13
C GLU A 233 9.45 -23.69 27.20
N GLU A 234 10.18 -22.59 27.36
CA GLU A 234 10.06 -21.41 26.47
C GLU A 234 10.36 -21.77 25.02
N VAL A 235 11.44 -22.53 24.77
CA VAL A 235 11.78 -22.98 23.40
C VAL A 235 10.68 -23.85 22.83
N ASN A 236 10.11 -24.79 23.60
CA ASN A 236 9.02 -25.64 23.13
C ASN A 236 7.76 -24.84 22.80
N GLU A 237 7.40 -23.85 23.62
CA GLU A 237 6.25 -22.99 23.41
C GLU A 237 6.43 -22.10 22.16
N MET A 238 7.63 -21.50 22.00
CA MET A 238 7.98 -20.70 20.83
C MET A 238 7.96 -21.52 19.54
N VAL A 239 8.56 -22.72 19.54
CA VAL A 239 8.57 -23.64 18.41
C VAL A 239 7.14 -24.08 18.05
N GLY A 240 6.32 -24.45 19.05
CA GLY A 240 4.94 -24.85 18.84
C GLY A 240 4.08 -23.73 18.25
N THR A 241 4.31 -22.50 18.70
CA THR A 241 3.63 -21.31 18.16
C THR A 241 4.11 -20.97 16.75
N MET A 242 5.43 -21.06 16.51
CA MET A 242 6.03 -20.82 15.20
C MET A 242 5.56 -21.82 14.15
N LYS A 243 5.41 -23.11 14.49
CA LYS A 243 4.86 -24.13 13.57
C LYS A 243 3.44 -23.77 13.09
N LYS A 244 2.61 -23.27 14.02
CA LYS A 244 1.25 -22.82 13.67
C LYS A 244 1.29 -21.62 12.75
N LEU A 245 2.18 -20.66 13.05
CA LEU A 245 2.34 -19.45 12.26
C LEU A 245 2.83 -19.76 10.84
N LEU A 246 3.83 -20.63 10.69
CA LEU A 246 4.33 -21.09 9.40
C LEU A 246 3.21 -21.73 8.57
N ARG A 247 2.38 -22.59 9.17
CA ARG A 247 1.25 -23.20 8.48
C ARG A 247 0.21 -22.18 8.03
N VAL A 248 -0.11 -21.19 8.87
CA VAL A 248 -1.02 -20.09 8.49
C VAL A 248 -0.44 -19.27 7.36
N ARG A 249 0.86 -18.93 7.42
CA ARG A 249 1.59 -18.25 6.36
C ARG A 249 1.45 -18.98 5.03
N ASP A 250 1.74 -20.29 5.01
CA ASP A 250 1.72 -21.08 3.78
C ASP A 250 0.33 -21.07 3.14
N VAL A 251 -0.72 -21.24 3.94
CA VAL A 251 -2.12 -21.17 3.45
C VAL A 251 -2.44 -19.79 2.87
N VAL A 252 -2.03 -18.71 3.56
CA VAL A 252 -2.27 -17.33 3.07
C VAL A 252 -1.52 -17.06 1.78
N LEU A 253 -0.26 -17.53 1.68
CA LEU A 253 0.54 -17.37 0.47
C LEU A 253 -0.02 -18.17 -0.70
N ASP A 254 -0.52 -19.38 -0.47
CA ASP A 254 -1.17 -20.18 -1.51
C ASP A 254 -2.45 -19.51 -2.02
N VAL A 255 -3.30 -19.04 -1.12
CA VAL A 255 -4.50 -18.24 -1.47
C VAL A 255 -4.12 -17.00 -2.27
N ASN A 256 -3.08 -16.27 -1.86
CA ASN A 256 -2.61 -15.10 -2.57
C ASN A 256 -2.08 -15.43 -3.98
N ARG A 257 -1.35 -16.55 -4.15
CA ARG A 257 -0.88 -17.01 -5.47
C ARG A 257 -2.05 -17.32 -6.39
N GLU A 258 -3.05 -18.05 -5.91
CA GLU A 258 -4.27 -18.35 -6.69
C GLU A 258 -5.03 -17.06 -7.04
N TYR A 259 -5.11 -16.12 -6.11
CA TYR A 259 -5.73 -14.82 -6.34
C TYR A 259 -5.01 -14.02 -7.44
N ILE A 260 -3.66 -13.98 -7.42
CA ILE A 260 -2.85 -13.32 -8.45
C ILE A 260 -3.02 -14.03 -9.78
N HIS A 261 -2.97 -15.37 -9.78
CA HIS A 261 -3.13 -16.17 -11.00
C HIS A 261 -4.50 -15.96 -11.64
N SER A 262 -5.56 -15.95 -10.85
CA SER A 262 -6.92 -15.67 -11.34
C SER A 262 -7.07 -14.24 -11.88
N ALA A 263 -6.35 -13.27 -11.30
CA ALA A 263 -6.37 -11.87 -11.79
C ALA A 263 -5.69 -11.71 -13.15
N ALA A 264 -4.73 -12.57 -13.46
CA ALA A 264 -3.99 -12.55 -14.73
C ALA A 264 -4.69 -13.31 -15.86
N GLN A 265 -5.74 -14.11 -15.57
CA GLN A 265 -6.50 -14.85 -16.59
C GLN A 265 -7.49 -13.94 -17.31
N ASP A 266 -7.68 -14.19 -18.62
CA ASP A 266 -8.73 -13.54 -19.41
C ASP A 266 -10.13 -13.92 -18.88
N ASP A 267 -11.11 -13.02 -19.06
CA ASP A 267 -12.48 -13.18 -18.54
C ASP A 267 -13.20 -14.46 -19.04
N ASP A 268 -12.72 -15.07 -20.12
CA ASP A 268 -13.26 -16.32 -20.68
C ASP A 268 -12.91 -17.58 -19.86
N TYR A 269 -12.02 -17.49 -18.86
CA TYR A 269 -11.53 -18.61 -18.04
C TYR A 269 -11.87 -18.50 -16.55
N ARG A 270 -12.83 -17.67 -16.20
CA ARG A 270 -13.31 -17.48 -14.81
C ARG A 270 -14.53 -18.27 -14.48
#